data_7bc59730aa15c590110007feb53a476a
#
_entry.id   7bc59730aa15c590110007feb53a476a
#
_cell.length_a   1.000
_cell.length_b   1.000
_cell.length_c   1.000
_cell.angle_alpha   90.00
_cell.angle_beta   90.00
_cell.angle_gamma   90.00
#
_symmetry.space_group_name_H-M   'P 1'
#
loop_
_entity.id
_entity.type
_entity.pdbx_description
1 polymer ?
#
loop_
_entity_poly.entity_id
_entity_poly.type
_entity_poly.pdbx_seq_one_letter_code
_entity_poly.pdbx_strand_id
1 'polypeptide(L)'
;MINVRNTSRRALLAGVSASVFTGACASFFQTGDDTGNSELRRETLRTMKRAARFMRERVAYRGGYVWSYAADFSRRWGEMEAYPTMIWMQPPGTATVGHLYLDCFHATRDEFYYQAAMDVAEGLIAAQHPAGGWNYLHDFAGEESTRRWYETIGKSGWRLEEFHHYYGNATFDDAGTSEASQFLLRLYLERRSSRLREPLERAVRFVLDSQYENGGWPQRFPRVDGEVEYAPYITFNDAVADENIKFLLMVYHTLGDERALAAIRKAMEIFPATQQPAPQAGWSLQHHHETLAPMGARTYEPLSLATHTTAGNIAQMMDFYQWTGERRFIERVPEALAWLDGLRLRDDQVQVQGRQYPTFIELETNRARINHRRGSNSGSGEYYWNYDVRRPITHYSQWRALNVDALRERYNRLASENRDALLARSPLNAQANFRLPRFFTTDTIDVSDLNSTVGAGTTERPTGERVMELNSSLNAEGYWPTPLTATSNPYAGEPPAAASEGDFAQTLVGDRFDTSPYVTQTPVTGISTAAFIQNMSSLLLSVDSGE
;
A
#
# COMPACT_ATOMS: atom_id res chain seq x y z
N MET A 1 13.69 17.25 0.27
CA MET A 1 13.61 16.21 1.34
C MET A 1 12.23 15.57 1.23
N ILE A 2 12.14 14.46 0.55
CA ILE A 2 10.88 13.73 0.43
C ILE A 2 10.72 12.91 1.71
N ASN A 3 9.71 13.23 2.48
CA ASN A 3 9.35 12.54 3.71
C ASN A 3 8.53 11.30 3.33
N VAL A 4 9.19 10.20 2.97
CA VAL A 4 8.51 8.91 2.83
C VAL A 4 8.24 8.41 4.26
N ARG A 5 7.13 8.82 4.81
CA ARG A 5 6.59 8.19 6.02
C ARG A 5 5.96 6.87 5.61
N ASN A 6 6.71 5.79 5.70
CA ASN A 6 6.13 4.46 5.87
C ASN A 6 5.47 4.42 7.25
N THR A 7 4.28 4.97 7.35
CA THR A 7 3.41 4.68 8.48
C THR A 7 2.79 3.32 8.22
N SER A 8 3.13 2.35 9.07
CA SER A 8 2.49 1.04 9.07
C SER A 8 0.98 1.20 9.02
N ARG A 9 0.34 0.60 8.01
CA ARG A 9 -1.10 0.54 7.79
C ARG A 9 -1.79 -0.25 8.92
N ARG A 10 -2.01 0.38 10.08
CA ARG A 10 -2.63 -0.30 11.22
C ARG A 10 -3.56 0.62 12.01
N ALA A 11 -4.80 0.68 11.59
CA ALA A 11 -5.88 1.18 12.40
C ALA A 11 -7.22 0.55 12.01
N LEU A 12 -7.34 -0.77 12.05
CA LEU A 12 -8.61 -1.43 11.66
C LEU A 12 -9.28 -2.23 12.75
N LEU A 13 -8.84 -2.16 14.02
CA LEU A 13 -9.52 -2.82 15.13
C LEU A 13 -9.37 -2.05 16.45
N ALA A 14 -9.73 -0.75 16.48
CA ALA A 14 -9.90 -0.02 17.74
C ALA A 14 -11.40 0.14 18.04
N GLY A 15 -11.87 -0.61 19.03
CA GLY A 15 -13.26 -0.58 19.50
C GLY A 15 -13.68 0.80 20.01
N VAL A 16 -14.86 1.22 19.62
CA VAL A 16 -15.55 2.41 20.08
C VAL A 16 -15.98 2.19 21.54
N SER A 17 -15.41 2.93 22.47
CA SER A 17 -15.95 3.09 23.82
C SER A 17 -16.97 4.23 23.81
N ALA A 18 -18.23 3.90 23.93
CA ALA A 18 -19.31 4.85 24.11
C ALA A 18 -19.28 5.41 25.55
N SER A 19 -19.02 6.69 25.70
CA SER A 19 -19.30 7.44 26.93
C SER A 19 -20.57 8.25 26.75
N VAL A 20 -21.61 7.86 27.49
CA VAL A 20 -22.86 8.60 27.60
C VAL A 20 -22.63 9.79 28.51
N PHE A 21 -22.80 11.01 28.02
CA PHE A 21 -23.02 12.20 28.83
C PHE A 21 -24.39 12.80 28.48
N THR A 22 -25.29 12.74 29.45
CA THR A 22 -26.53 13.49 29.49
C THR A 22 -26.24 14.92 29.97
N GLY A 23 -26.68 15.90 29.20
CA GLY A 23 -26.63 17.31 29.59
C GLY A 23 -27.65 18.12 28.80
N ALA A 24 -28.55 18.78 29.53
CA ALA A 24 -29.80 19.37 29.12
C ALA A 24 -29.71 20.61 28.22
N CYS A 25 -30.74 20.82 27.47
CA CYS A 25 -31.22 21.94 26.65
C CYS A 25 -30.71 23.35 26.98
N ALA A 26 -30.24 24.03 25.92
CA ALA A 26 -30.53 25.45 25.71
C ALA A 26 -30.69 25.68 24.20
N SER A 27 -31.93 25.85 23.75
CA SER A 27 -32.28 26.28 22.41
C SER A 27 -31.92 27.76 22.23
N PHE A 28 -30.92 28.02 21.38
CA PHE A 28 -30.76 29.34 20.75
C PHE A 28 -30.99 29.17 19.25
N PHE A 29 -32.04 29.82 18.75
CA PHE A 29 -32.31 29.95 17.32
C PHE A 29 -31.14 30.72 16.65
N GLN A 30 -30.39 30.04 15.82
CA GLN A 30 -29.42 30.64 14.92
C GLN A 30 -29.85 30.34 13.47
N THR A 31 -30.70 31.21 12.91
CA THR A 31 -31.28 31.07 11.56
C THR A 31 -30.36 31.62 10.43
N GLY A 32 -29.08 31.90 10.73
CA GLY A 32 -28.15 32.46 9.75
C GLY A 32 -27.13 31.44 9.18
N ASP A 33 -26.92 30.28 9.82
CA ASP A 33 -25.84 29.33 9.49
C ASP A 33 -26.27 28.21 8.52
N ASP A 34 -27.55 27.95 8.41
CA ASP A 34 -28.07 26.79 7.66
C ASP A 34 -28.03 27.00 6.12
N THR A 35 -28.19 28.25 5.65
CA THR A 35 -28.16 28.57 4.21
C THR A 35 -26.77 28.54 3.63
N GLY A 36 -25.75 29.05 4.35
CA GLY A 36 -24.34 29.05 3.93
C GLY A 36 -23.79 27.62 3.87
N ASN A 37 -24.13 26.78 4.84
CA ASN A 37 -23.70 25.38 4.89
C ASN A 37 -24.35 24.56 3.76
N SER A 38 -25.63 24.83 3.42
CA SER A 38 -26.32 24.16 2.31
C SER A 38 -25.77 24.55 0.93
N GLU A 39 -25.29 25.79 0.76
CA GLU A 39 -24.67 26.26 -0.48
C GLU A 39 -23.28 25.68 -0.67
N LEU A 40 -22.44 25.70 0.36
CA LEU A 40 -21.12 25.08 0.34
C LEU A 40 -21.22 23.59 0.02
N ARG A 41 -22.16 22.87 0.64
CA ARG A 41 -22.41 21.45 0.34
C ARG A 41 -22.80 21.22 -1.12
N ARG A 42 -23.67 22.04 -1.70
CA ARG A 42 -24.07 21.93 -3.11
C ARG A 42 -22.89 22.22 -4.07
N GLU A 43 -22.07 23.19 -3.74
CA GLU A 43 -20.86 23.48 -4.50
C GLU A 43 -19.88 22.32 -4.44
N THR A 44 -19.63 21.77 -3.25
CA THR A 44 -18.76 20.62 -3.02
C THR A 44 -19.20 19.40 -3.84
N LEU A 45 -20.48 19.07 -3.84
CA LEU A 45 -21.01 17.97 -4.66
C LEU A 45 -20.81 18.21 -6.17
N ARG A 46 -20.92 19.46 -6.63
CA ARG A 46 -20.62 19.83 -8.03
C ARG A 46 -19.15 19.68 -8.35
N THR A 47 -18.26 20.15 -7.47
CA THR A 47 -16.81 20.01 -7.57
C THR A 47 -16.39 18.55 -7.66
N MET A 48 -16.87 17.72 -6.72
CA MET A 48 -16.60 16.29 -6.71
C MET A 48 -17.03 15.62 -8.03
N LYS A 49 -18.23 15.94 -8.52
CA LYS A 49 -18.76 15.34 -9.75
C LYS A 49 -18.01 15.80 -11.00
N ARG A 50 -17.55 17.06 -11.05
CA ARG A 50 -16.73 17.57 -12.14
C ARG A 50 -15.36 16.88 -12.17
N ALA A 51 -14.72 16.75 -11.02
CA ALA A 51 -13.43 16.09 -10.91
C ALA A 51 -13.53 14.59 -11.30
N ALA A 52 -14.51 13.88 -10.77
CA ALA A 52 -14.75 12.49 -11.11
C ALA A 52 -15.10 12.29 -12.58
N ARG A 53 -15.85 13.20 -13.20
CA ARG A 53 -16.17 13.18 -14.64
C ARG A 53 -14.91 13.36 -15.47
N PHE A 54 -14.05 14.33 -15.14
CA PHE A 54 -12.78 14.53 -15.84
C PHE A 54 -11.92 13.27 -15.77
N MET A 55 -11.75 12.69 -14.59
CA MET A 55 -10.95 11.46 -14.42
C MET A 55 -11.54 10.30 -15.23
N ARG A 56 -12.87 10.09 -15.17
CA ARG A 56 -13.56 8.99 -15.86
C ARG A 56 -13.52 9.13 -17.40
N GLU A 57 -13.76 10.35 -17.92
CA GLU A 57 -13.98 10.58 -19.36
C GLU A 57 -12.72 10.97 -20.12
N ARG A 58 -11.72 11.58 -19.44
CA ARG A 58 -10.52 12.14 -20.10
C ARG A 58 -9.23 11.42 -19.71
N VAL A 59 -9.13 10.93 -18.48
CA VAL A 59 -7.91 10.34 -17.94
C VAL A 59 -7.91 8.82 -18.02
N ALA A 60 -9.03 8.18 -17.67
CA ALA A 60 -9.14 6.74 -17.65
C ALA A 60 -8.86 6.11 -19.02
N TYR A 61 -8.10 5.03 -19.02
CA TYR A 61 -8.01 4.16 -20.19
C TYR A 61 -8.68 2.83 -19.88
N ARG A 62 -9.80 2.55 -20.56
CA ARG A 62 -10.63 1.36 -20.32
C ARG A 62 -10.96 1.13 -18.83
N GLY A 63 -11.29 2.18 -18.12
CA GLY A 63 -11.63 2.16 -16.69
C GLY A 63 -10.43 2.19 -15.74
N GLY A 64 -9.21 2.04 -16.23
CA GLY A 64 -8.00 2.02 -15.40
C GLY A 64 -7.22 3.32 -15.39
N TYR A 65 -6.29 3.44 -14.44
CA TYR A 65 -5.50 4.63 -14.16
C TYR A 65 -4.04 4.27 -13.91
N VAL A 66 -3.15 5.24 -14.14
CA VAL A 66 -1.78 5.27 -13.59
C VAL A 66 -1.68 6.36 -12.52
N TRP A 67 -0.52 6.55 -11.89
CA TRP A 67 -0.37 7.47 -10.75
C TRP A 67 -0.38 8.95 -11.14
N SER A 68 0.22 9.28 -12.31
CA SER A 68 0.29 10.67 -12.74
C SER A 68 0.40 10.82 -14.25
N TYR A 69 0.07 12.02 -14.73
CA TYR A 69 0.02 12.35 -16.16
C TYR A 69 0.55 13.77 -16.36
N ALA A 70 1.29 13.99 -17.46
CA ALA A 70 1.50 15.33 -17.97
C ALA A 70 0.14 15.95 -18.35
N ALA A 71 -0.02 17.26 -18.18
CA ALA A 71 -1.29 17.94 -18.42
C ALA A 71 -1.80 17.79 -19.88
N ASP A 72 -0.88 17.64 -20.83
CA ASP A 72 -1.16 17.39 -22.26
C ASP A 72 -1.28 15.91 -22.62
N PHE A 73 -1.19 15.00 -21.63
CA PHE A 73 -1.18 13.54 -21.78
C PHE A 73 -0.03 12.98 -22.63
N SER A 74 0.99 13.76 -22.93
CA SER A 74 2.16 13.34 -23.71
C SER A 74 2.96 12.23 -23.02
N ARG A 75 3.00 12.25 -21.67
CA ARG A 75 3.64 11.25 -20.82
C ARG A 75 2.77 10.91 -19.61
N ARG A 76 2.95 9.69 -19.08
CA ARG A 76 2.27 9.23 -17.87
C ARG A 76 3.13 8.25 -17.11
N TRP A 77 2.90 8.14 -15.80
CA TRP A 77 3.69 7.31 -14.90
C TRP A 77 2.80 6.57 -13.91
N GLY A 78 3.07 5.29 -13.71
CA GLY A 78 2.82 4.59 -12.47
C GLY A 78 4.04 4.77 -11.58
N GLU A 79 4.59 3.71 -11.03
CA GLU A 79 5.91 3.73 -10.38
C GLU A 79 7.03 4.00 -11.39
N MET A 80 6.82 3.62 -12.63
CA MET A 80 7.66 3.96 -13.79
C MET A 80 6.83 4.58 -14.91
N GLU A 81 7.49 5.12 -15.95
CA GLU A 81 6.79 5.63 -17.12
C GLU A 81 5.97 4.52 -17.80
N ALA A 82 4.73 4.82 -18.12
CA ALA A 82 3.78 3.90 -18.70
C ALA A 82 3.44 4.25 -20.16
N TYR A 83 3.15 3.24 -20.98
CA TYR A 83 2.59 3.46 -22.30
C TYR A 83 1.15 4.00 -22.21
N PRO A 84 0.63 4.67 -23.25
CA PRO A 84 -0.72 5.24 -23.24
C PRO A 84 -1.85 4.23 -22.99
N THR A 85 -1.62 2.95 -23.29
CA THR A 85 -2.56 1.84 -23.16
C THR A 85 -2.45 1.07 -21.85
N MET A 86 -1.54 1.51 -20.97
CA MET A 86 -1.29 0.85 -19.68
C MET A 86 -2.16 1.41 -18.57
N ILE A 87 -2.51 0.51 -17.64
CA ILE A 87 -3.09 0.81 -16.34
C ILE A 87 -2.20 0.23 -15.24
N TRP A 88 -2.26 0.80 -14.03
CA TRP A 88 -1.40 0.44 -12.91
C TRP A 88 -2.21 -0.12 -11.74
N MET A 89 -1.77 -1.25 -11.17
CA MET A 89 -2.49 -1.93 -10.08
C MET A 89 -2.09 -1.43 -8.70
N GLN A 90 -0.78 -1.16 -8.52
CA GLN A 90 -0.27 -0.67 -7.23
C GLN A 90 -0.98 0.63 -6.82
N PRO A 91 -1.35 0.79 -5.53
CA PRO A 91 -1.90 2.05 -5.05
C PRO A 91 -0.89 3.23 -5.20
N PRO A 92 -1.36 4.42 -5.50
CA PRO A 92 -2.74 4.88 -5.68
C PRO A 92 -3.29 4.73 -7.11
N GLY A 93 -3.26 3.51 -7.65
CA GLY A 93 -3.62 3.19 -9.03
C GLY A 93 -5.10 2.89 -9.24
N THR A 94 -5.34 1.95 -10.17
CA THR A 94 -6.68 1.64 -10.68
C THR A 94 -7.65 1.20 -9.57
N ALA A 95 -7.26 0.25 -8.71
CA ALA A 95 -8.14 -0.25 -7.64
C ALA A 95 -8.47 0.83 -6.61
N THR A 96 -7.50 1.69 -6.28
CA THR A 96 -7.69 2.78 -5.32
C THR A 96 -8.71 3.80 -5.81
N VAL A 97 -8.71 4.12 -7.11
CA VAL A 97 -9.76 4.99 -7.72
C VAL A 97 -11.13 4.31 -7.67
N GLY A 98 -11.18 2.99 -7.86
CA GLY A 98 -12.40 2.21 -7.71
C GLY A 98 -12.98 2.30 -6.29
N HIS A 99 -12.14 2.16 -5.28
CA HIS A 99 -12.53 2.35 -3.88
C HIS A 99 -13.07 3.75 -3.62
N LEU A 100 -12.41 4.78 -4.15
CA LEU A 100 -12.87 6.17 -4.03
C LEU A 100 -14.27 6.37 -4.64
N TYR A 101 -14.52 5.82 -5.82
CA TYR A 101 -15.84 5.94 -6.44
C TYR A 101 -16.92 5.25 -5.61
N LEU A 102 -16.65 4.10 -5.01
CA LEU A 102 -17.57 3.48 -4.06
C LEU A 102 -17.77 4.33 -2.80
N ASP A 103 -16.71 4.90 -2.26
CA ASP A 103 -16.79 5.80 -1.12
C ASP A 103 -17.68 7.03 -1.43
N CYS A 104 -17.49 7.63 -2.61
CA CYS A 104 -18.34 8.72 -3.10
C CYS A 104 -19.81 8.29 -3.29
N PHE A 105 -20.06 7.07 -3.79
CA PHE A 105 -21.40 6.52 -3.89
C PHE A 105 -22.04 6.34 -2.50
N HIS A 106 -21.29 5.82 -1.52
CA HIS A 106 -21.78 5.66 -0.15
C HIS A 106 -22.14 7.00 0.51
N ALA A 107 -21.35 8.04 0.27
CA ALA A 107 -21.61 9.37 0.84
C ALA A 107 -22.74 10.14 0.15
N THR A 108 -22.94 9.96 -1.17
CA THR A 108 -23.82 10.82 -1.96
C THR A 108 -25.04 10.13 -2.52
N ARG A 109 -25.03 8.80 -2.63
CA ARG A 109 -26.02 7.97 -3.34
C ARG A 109 -26.20 8.36 -4.81
N ASP A 110 -25.24 9.11 -5.41
CA ASP A 110 -25.27 9.45 -6.83
C ASP A 110 -24.79 8.25 -7.66
N GLU A 111 -25.69 7.72 -8.47
CA GLU A 111 -25.48 6.55 -9.35
C GLU A 111 -24.29 6.73 -10.31
N PHE A 112 -23.91 7.96 -10.63
CA PHE A 112 -22.73 8.24 -11.44
C PHE A 112 -21.47 7.60 -10.87
N TYR A 113 -21.27 7.64 -9.55
CA TYR A 113 -20.10 7.06 -8.90
C TYR A 113 -20.12 5.53 -8.89
N TYR A 114 -21.31 4.93 -8.74
CA TYR A 114 -21.45 3.47 -8.89
C TYR A 114 -21.08 3.02 -10.30
N GLN A 115 -21.53 3.72 -11.33
CA GLN A 115 -21.17 3.40 -12.72
C GLN A 115 -19.66 3.62 -12.99
N ALA A 116 -19.06 4.67 -12.40
CA ALA A 116 -17.63 4.89 -12.48
C ALA A 116 -16.83 3.75 -11.81
N ALA A 117 -17.31 3.24 -10.67
CA ALA A 117 -16.72 2.06 -10.02
C ALA A 117 -16.87 0.79 -10.88
N MET A 118 -18.00 0.62 -11.58
CA MET A 118 -18.19 -0.50 -12.51
C MET A 118 -17.23 -0.42 -13.70
N ASP A 119 -16.96 0.77 -14.25
CA ASP A 119 -15.97 0.93 -15.32
C ASP A 119 -14.57 0.51 -14.85
N VAL A 120 -14.20 0.87 -13.61
CA VAL A 120 -12.93 0.43 -12.99
C VAL A 120 -12.89 -1.10 -12.85
N ALA A 121 -13.98 -1.70 -12.40
CA ALA A 121 -14.05 -3.15 -12.28
C ALA A 121 -13.88 -3.87 -13.63
N GLU A 122 -14.44 -3.33 -14.71
CA GLU A 122 -14.25 -3.88 -16.06
C GLU A 122 -12.78 -3.83 -16.49
N GLY A 123 -12.06 -2.74 -16.18
CA GLY A 123 -10.63 -2.62 -16.43
C GLY A 123 -9.81 -3.65 -15.63
N LEU A 124 -10.12 -3.81 -14.34
CA LEU A 124 -9.46 -4.79 -13.47
C LEU A 124 -9.74 -6.24 -13.89
N ILE A 125 -10.98 -6.55 -14.30
CA ILE A 125 -11.36 -7.88 -14.78
C ILE A 125 -10.60 -8.22 -16.07
N ALA A 126 -10.45 -7.26 -16.98
CA ALA A 126 -9.68 -7.46 -18.20
C ALA A 126 -8.18 -7.64 -17.94
N ALA A 127 -7.66 -7.03 -16.86
CA ALA A 127 -6.28 -7.14 -16.42
C ALA A 127 -6.00 -8.36 -15.51
N GLN A 128 -7.04 -9.07 -15.06
CA GLN A 128 -6.92 -10.18 -14.12
C GLN A 128 -6.18 -11.35 -14.75
N HIS A 129 -5.09 -11.79 -14.11
CA HIS A 129 -4.39 -13.01 -14.51
C HIS A 129 -5.32 -14.24 -14.45
N PRO A 130 -5.18 -15.24 -15.33
CA PRO A 130 -6.01 -16.45 -15.30
C PRO A 130 -6.06 -17.17 -13.96
N ALA A 131 -4.97 -17.12 -13.16
CA ALA A 131 -4.93 -17.64 -11.80
C ALA A 131 -5.73 -16.80 -10.79
N GLY A 132 -6.11 -15.56 -11.11
CA GLY A 132 -6.99 -14.74 -10.28
C GLY A 132 -6.39 -13.48 -9.66
N GLY A 133 -5.06 -13.36 -9.60
CA GLY A 133 -4.36 -12.16 -9.12
C GLY A 133 -4.06 -11.14 -10.22
N TRP A 134 -3.21 -10.15 -9.89
CA TRP A 134 -2.77 -9.12 -10.82
C TRP A 134 -1.25 -8.95 -10.78
N ASN A 135 -0.68 -8.47 -11.90
CA ASN A 135 0.68 -7.94 -11.92
C ASN A 135 0.66 -6.44 -11.59
N TYR A 136 1.80 -5.77 -11.49
CA TYR A 136 1.92 -4.32 -11.21
C TYR A 136 1.17 -3.45 -12.21
N LEU A 137 1.19 -3.85 -13.47
CA LEU A 137 0.58 -3.14 -14.59
C LEU A 137 -0.07 -4.11 -15.57
N HIS A 138 -0.98 -3.57 -16.38
CA HIS A 138 -1.55 -4.27 -17.54
C HIS A 138 -1.54 -3.35 -18.76
N ASP A 139 -1.11 -3.88 -19.90
CA ASP A 139 -1.14 -3.17 -21.18
C ASP A 139 -2.23 -3.72 -22.09
N PHE A 140 -3.23 -2.94 -22.37
CA PHE A 140 -4.31 -3.29 -23.30
C PHE A 140 -3.87 -3.40 -24.77
N ALA A 141 -2.64 -2.97 -25.10
CA ALA A 141 -2.04 -3.24 -26.42
C ALA A 141 -1.57 -4.69 -26.56
N GLY A 142 -1.58 -5.48 -25.47
CA GLY A 142 -1.31 -6.90 -25.47
C GLY A 142 0.07 -7.28 -24.94
N GLU A 143 0.29 -8.60 -24.87
CA GLU A 143 1.47 -9.17 -24.20
C GLU A 143 2.78 -8.75 -24.86
N GLU A 144 2.84 -8.67 -26.19
CA GLU A 144 4.06 -8.23 -26.90
C GLU A 144 4.46 -6.80 -26.50
N SER A 145 3.48 -5.89 -26.36
CA SER A 145 3.73 -4.52 -25.88
C SER A 145 4.20 -4.51 -24.43
N THR A 146 3.59 -5.33 -23.58
CA THR A 146 4.01 -5.50 -22.19
C THR A 146 5.47 -5.99 -22.11
N ARG A 147 5.84 -7.04 -22.86
CA ARG A 147 7.21 -7.57 -22.92
C ARG A 147 8.21 -6.50 -23.37
N ARG A 148 7.88 -5.75 -24.42
CA ARG A 148 8.73 -4.64 -24.90
C ARG A 148 8.93 -3.57 -23.81
N TRP A 149 7.90 -3.26 -23.05
CA TRP A 149 8.00 -2.31 -21.94
C TRP A 149 9.01 -2.81 -20.88
N TYR A 150 8.90 -4.09 -20.46
CA TYR A 150 9.85 -4.70 -19.51
C TYR A 150 11.28 -4.76 -20.06
N GLU A 151 11.45 -5.06 -21.34
CA GLU A 151 12.76 -5.14 -22.01
C GLU A 151 13.41 -3.77 -22.25
N THR A 152 12.68 -2.69 -22.12
CA THR A 152 13.14 -1.32 -22.37
C THR A 152 13.05 -0.46 -21.10
N ILE A 153 11.88 0.10 -20.83
CA ILE A 153 11.69 1.02 -19.69
C ILE A 153 11.94 0.29 -18.37
N GLY A 154 11.32 -0.86 -18.16
CA GLY A 154 11.45 -1.64 -16.92
C GLY A 154 12.89 -2.01 -16.63
N LYS A 155 13.54 -2.69 -17.56
CA LYS A 155 14.94 -3.14 -17.44
C LYS A 155 15.96 -2.01 -17.23
N SER A 156 15.64 -0.81 -17.70
CA SER A 156 16.53 0.36 -17.58
C SER A 156 16.32 1.14 -16.27
N GLY A 157 15.39 0.72 -15.42
CA GLY A 157 15.11 1.32 -14.11
C GLY A 157 15.96 0.68 -13.01
N TRP A 158 17.16 1.15 -12.79
CA TRP A 158 18.08 0.52 -11.84
C TRP A 158 17.64 0.58 -10.37
N ARG A 159 16.68 1.41 -10.01
CA ARG A 159 16.15 1.51 -8.64
C ARG A 159 14.97 0.59 -8.37
N LEU A 160 14.40 0.00 -9.41
CA LEU A 160 13.16 -0.75 -9.37
C LEU A 160 13.37 -2.12 -10.04
N GLU A 161 14.10 -3.00 -9.34
CA GLU A 161 14.54 -4.29 -9.86
C GLU A 161 13.39 -5.23 -10.19
N GLU A 162 12.23 -5.06 -9.54
CA GLU A 162 11.00 -5.80 -9.78
C GLU A 162 10.45 -5.66 -11.21
N PHE A 163 10.85 -4.60 -11.92
CA PHE A 163 10.48 -4.37 -13.32
C PHE A 163 11.54 -4.82 -14.32
N HIS A 164 12.67 -5.39 -13.88
CA HIS A 164 13.73 -5.82 -14.80
C HIS A 164 13.32 -7.01 -15.67
N HIS A 165 12.37 -7.84 -15.22
CA HIS A 165 11.97 -9.05 -15.92
C HIS A 165 10.46 -9.23 -15.95
N TYR A 166 9.95 -9.68 -17.10
CA TYR A 166 8.54 -10.06 -17.25
C TYR A 166 8.37 -11.55 -17.09
N TYR A 167 7.69 -11.97 -16.04
CA TYR A 167 7.43 -13.39 -15.76
C TYR A 167 6.02 -13.84 -16.18
N GLY A 168 5.11 -12.92 -16.45
CA GLY A 168 3.73 -13.22 -16.86
C GLY A 168 2.82 -13.70 -15.75
N ASN A 169 3.30 -13.87 -14.52
CA ASN A 169 2.49 -14.25 -13.36
C ASN A 169 1.99 -13.02 -12.58
N ALA A 170 1.13 -13.27 -11.59
CA ALA A 170 0.64 -12.23 -10.68
C ALA A 170 1.56 -12.08 -9.46
N THR A 171 1.39 -10.97 -8.73
CA THR A 171 2.18 -10.64 -7.54
C THR A 171 1.29 -10.16 -6.41
N PHE A 172 1.72 -10.42 -5.15
CA PHE A 172 1.16 -9.83 -3.95
C PHE A 172 1.87 -8.53 -3.54
N ASP A 173 3.01 -8.24 -4.18
CA ASP A 173 3.83 -7.09 -3.88
C ASP A 173 3.05 -5.78 -4.00
N ASP A 174 3.38 -4.79 -3.17
CA ASP A 174 2.80 -3.44 -3.19
C ASP A 174 1.26 -3.36 -3.22
N ALA A 175 0.59 -4.32 -2.58
CA ALA A 175 -0.85 -4.35 -2.39
C ALA A 175 -1.73 -4.33 -3.66
N GLY A 176 -1.18 -4.42 -4.87
CA GLY A 176 -1.97 -4.33 -6.12
C GLY A 176 -3.05 -5.41 -6.21
N THR A 177 -2.68 -6.67 -5.97
CA THR A 177 -3.62 -7.80 -5.94
C THR A 177 -4.61 -7.69 -4.77
N SER A 178 -4.16 -7.30 -3.57
CA SER A 178 -5.04 -7.23 -2.40
C SER A 178 -6.07 -6.10 -2.52
N GLU A 179 -5.69 -4.92 -2.99
CA GLU A 179 -6.65 -3.82 -3.20
C GLU A 179 -7.65 -4.12 -4.32
N ALA A 180 -7.20 -4.70 -5.43
CA ALA A 180 -8.10 -5.12 -6.52
C ALA A 180 -9.11 -6.16 -6.03
N SER A 181 -8.68 -7.15 -5.23
CA SER A 181 -9.54 -8.17 -4.64
C SER A 181 -10.55 -7.58 -3.66
N GLN A 182 -10.11 -6.69 -2.76
CA GLN A 182 -10.97 -5.99 -1.80
C GLN A 182 -11.98 -5.09 -2.52
N PHE A 183 -11.56 -4.40 -3.58
CA PHE A 183 -12.46 -3.56 -4.37
C PHE A 183 -13.54 -4.37 -5.07
N LEU A 184 -13.18 -5.48 -5.75
CA LEU A 184 -14.17 -6.35 -6.40
C LEU A 184 -15.17 -6.92 -5.39
N LEU A 185 -14.71 -7.31 -4.18
CA LEU A 185 -15.60 -7.77 -3.12
C LEU A 185 -16.57 -6.67 -2.68
N ARG A 186 -16.09 -5.46 -2.39
CA ARG A 186 -16.93 -4.33 -2.00
C ARG A 186 -17.99 -4.02 -3.07
N LEU A 187 -17.56 -3.91 -4.33
CA LEU A 187 -18.48 -3.61 -5.43
C LEU A 187 -19.51 -4.73 -5.64
N TYR A 188 -19.10 -6.00 -5.50
CA TYR A 188 -20.02 -7.12 -5.56
C TYR A 188 -21.09 -7.07 -4.48
N LEU A 189 -20.73 -6.68 -3.26
CA LEU A 189 -21.67 -6.59 -2.13
C LEU A 189 -22.77 -5.54 -2.33
N GLU A 190 -22.51 -4.48 -3.10
CA GLU A 190 -23.51 -3.43 -3.36
C GLU A 190 -24.78 -3.98 -4.04
N ARG A 191 -24.61 -4.81 -5.06
CA ARG A 191 -25.76 -5.28 -5.87
C ARG A 191 -25.66 -6.76 -6.27
N ARG A 192 -24.67 -7.48 -5.80
CA ARG A 192 -24.41 -8.90 -6.13
C ARG A 192 -24.48 -9.20 -7.62
N SER A 193 -23.89 -8.30 -8.43
CA SER A 193 -23.87 -8.41 -9.89
C SER A 193 -23.23 -9.72 -10.35
N SER A 194 -23.91 -10.47 -11.23
CA SER A 194 -23.39 -11.72 -11.78
C SER A 194 -22.06 -11.53 -12.55
N ARG A 195 -21.83 -10.34 -13.13
CA ARG A 195 -20.59 -10.01 -13.83
C ARG A 195 -19.36 -10.02 -12.94
N LEU A 196 -19.52 -9.70 -11.64
CA LEU A 196 -18.43 -9.63 -10.67
C LEU A 196 -18.19 -10.96 -9.96
N ARG A 197 -19.14 -11.90 -10.01
CA ARG A 197 -19.09 -13.12 -9.21
C ARG A 197 -17.88 -13.99 -9.54
N GLU A 198 -17.70 -14.30 -10.80
CA GLU A 198 -16.63 -15.21 -11.25
C GLU A 198 -15.24 -14.57 -11.12
N PRO A 199 -15.01 -13.28 -11.50
CA PRO A 199 -13.75 -12.60 -11.21
C PRO A 199 -13.41 -12.53 -9.72
N LEU A 200 -14.38 -12.24 -8.86
CA LEU A 200 -14.18 -12.26 -7.41
C LEU A 200 -13.82 -13.66 -6.90
N GLU A 201 -14.51 -14.69 -7.38
CA GLU A 201 -14.19 -16.07 -6.98
C GLU A 201 -12.79 -16.50 -7.42
N ARG A 202 -12.32 -16.05 -8.60
CA ARG A 202 -10.92 -16.24 -9.01
C ARG A 202 -9.96 -15.52 -8.06
N ALA A 203 -10.26 -14.28 -7.66
CA ALA A 203 -9.42 -13.54 -6.70
C ALA A 203 -9.35 -14.23 -5.33
N VAL A 204 -10.47 -14.75 -4.83
CA VAL A 204 -10.49 -15.54 -3.59
C VAL A 204 -9.66 -16.81 -3.74
N ARG A 205 -9.85 -17.56 -4.83
CA ARG A 205 -9.05 -18.77 -5.11
C ARG A 205 -7.56 -18.46 -5.22
N PHE A 206 -7.19 -17.35 -5.84
CA PHE A 206 -5.78 -16.95 -5.97
C PHE A 206 -5.09 -16.87 -4.60
N VAL A 207 -5.73 -16.24 -3.61
CA VAL A 207 -5.19 -16.13 -2.25
C VAL A 207 -5.16 -17.49 -1.55
N LEU A 208 -6.20 -18.33 -1.75
CA LEU A 208 -6.27 -19.66 -1.12
C LEU A 208 -5.27 -20.65 -1.73
N ASP A 209 -5.17 -20.69 -3.07
CA ASP A 209 -4.35 -21.66 -3.81
C ASP A 209 -2.85 -21.34 -3.76
N SER A 210 -2.49 -20.06 -3.55
CA SER A 210 -1.10 -19.63 -3.40
C SER A 210 -0.54 -19.84 -1.98
N GLN A 211 -1.40 -20.12 -0.99
CA GLN A 211 -0.96 -20.31 0.39
C GLN A 211 -0.24 -21.65 0.57
N TYR A 212 0.98 -21.59 1.08
CA TYR A 212 1.75 -22.79 1.45
C TYR A 212 1.12 -23.57 2.58
N GLU A 213 1.49 -24.86 2.70
CA GLU A 213 1.02 -25.74 3.78
C GLU A 213 1.39 -25.21 5.18
N ASN A 214 2.50 -24.48 5.31
CA ASN A 214 2.91 -23.84 6.55
C ASN A 214 2.20 -22.51 6.85
N GLY A 215 1.30 -22.05 5.96
CA GLY A 215 0.48 -20.84 6.13
C GLY A 215 1.02 -19.57 5.51
N GLY A 216 2.27 -19.56 5.02
CA GLY A 216 2.85 -18.40 4.35
C GLY A 216 2.35 -18.21 2.91
N TRP A 217 2.61 -17.04 2.33
CA TRP A 217 2.37 -16.73 0.92
C TRP A 217 3.65 -16.33 0.21
N PRO A 218 3.82 -16.76 -1.07
CA PRO A 218 4.92 -16.29 -1.91
C PRO A 218 4.73 -14.82 -2.29
N GLN A 219 5.78 -14.22 -2.84
CA GLN A 219 5.64 -12.90 -3.45
C GLN A 219 4.89 -12.96 -4.79
N ARG A 220 5.12 -14.04 -5.58
CA ARG A 220 4.53 -14.25 -6.90
C ARG A 220 3.87 -15.62 -7.04
N PHE A 221 2.75 -15.67 -7.79
CA PHE A 221 2.02 -16.90 -8.10
C PHE A 221 1.27 -16.78 -9.43
N PRO A 222 1.09 -17.88 -10.20
CA PRO A 222 1.73 -19.19 -10.03
C PRO A 222 3.24 -19.16 -10.27
N ARG A 223 3.93 -20.21 -9.84
CA ARG A 223 5.36 -20.38 -10.13
C ARG A 223 5.59 -20.53 -11.63
N VAL A 224 6.64 -19.88 -12.13
CA VAL A 224 7.05 -19.95 -13.55
C VAL A 224 8.55 -20.24 -13.66
N ASP A 225 8.93 -20.93 -14.73
CA ASP A 225 10.34 -21.24 -14.99
C ASP A 225 11.14 -19.96 -15.24
N GLY A 226 12.32 -19.87 -14.64
CA GLY A 226 13.23 -18.73 -14.81
C GLY A 226 12.85 -17.47 -14.03
N GLU A 227 11.87 -17.56 -13.12
CA GLU A 227 11.58 -16.45 -12.20
C GLU A 227 12.74 -16.21 -11.21
N VAL A 228 12.77 -15.02 -10.60
CA VAL A 228 13.78 -14.68 -9.59
C VAL A 228 13.71 -15.62 -8.39
N GLU A 229 14.88 -15.88 -7.78
CA GLU A 229 15.02 -16.84 -6.68
C GLU A 229 14.09 -16.53 -5.50
N TYR A 230 13.84 -15.27 -5.22
CA TYR A 230 13.03 -14.84 -4.08
C TYR A 230 11.51 -14.89 -4.33
N ALA A 231 11.06 -15.07 -5.58
CA ALA A 231 9.63 -15.10 -5.89
C ALA A 231 8.82 -16.10 -5.07
N PRO A 232 9.32 -17.31 -4.73
CA PRO A 232 8.63 -18.28 -3.88
C PRO A 232 8.79 -18.07 -2.38
N TYR A 233 9.62 -17.12 -1.94
CA TYR A 233 9.83 -16.95 -0.50
C TYR A 233 8.58 -16.43 0.20
N ILE A 234 8.36 -16.91 1.42
CA ILE A 234 7.30 -16.38 2.29
C ILE A 234 7.58 -14.91 2.53
N THR A 235 6.64 -14.06 2.17
CA THR A 235 6.84 -12.61 2.12
C THR A 235 6.06 -11.91 3.22
N PHE A 236 6.78 -11.20 4.10
CA PHE A 236 6.25 -10.25 5.06
C PHE A 236 6.46 -8.80 4.60
N ASN A 237 7.34 -8.57 3.61
CA ASN A 237 7.51 -7.25 3.00
C ASN A 237 6.17 -6.76 2.44
N ASP A 238 5.99 -5.44 2.39
CA ASP A 238 4.79 -4.76 1.88
C ASP A 238 3.47 -5.30 2.45
N ALA A 239 3.53 -5.83 3.67
CA ALA A 239 2.38 -6.37 4.41
C ALA A 239 1.64 -7.50 3.68
N VAL A 240 2.29 -8.29 2.82
CA VAL A 240 1.66 -9.34 2.00
C VAL A 240 0.80 -10.28 2.83
N ALA A 241 1.34 -10.81 3.93
CA ALA A 241 0.59 -11.72 4.81
C ALA A 241 -0.59 -11.01 5.49
N ASP A 242 -0.39 -9.79 5.99
CA ASP A 242 -1.42 -8.99 6.67
C ASP A 242 -2.58 -8.64 5.74
N GLU A 243 -2.29 -8.20 4.50
CA GLU A 243 -3.29 -7.84 3.50
C GLU A 243 -4.10 -9.06 3.04
N ASN A 244 -3.46 -10.23 2.89
CA ASN A 244 -4.16 -11.47 2.58
C ASN A 244 -5.09 -11.90 3.72
N ILE A 245 -4.63 -11.83 4.97
CA ILE A 245 -5.47 -12.12 6.15
C ILE A 245 -6.67 -11.15 6.21
N LYS A 246 -6.44 -9.86 5.98
CA LYS A 246 -7.49 -8.83 5.93
C LYS A 246 -8.54 -9.15 4.87
N PHE A 247 -8.12 -9.45 3.64
CA PHE A 247 -9.04 -9.83 2.56
C PHE A 247 -9.82 -11.10 2.90
N LEU A 248 -9.17 -12.14 3.44
CA LEU A 248 -9.83 -13.37 3.84
C LEU A 248 -10.85 -13.15 4.99
N LEU A 249 -10.57 -12.26 5.95
CA LEU A 249 -11.57 -11.85 6.96
C LEU A 249 -12.80 -11.20 6.31
N MET A 250 -12.59 -10.30 5.35
CA MET A 250 -13.70 -9.70 4.60
C MET A 250 -14.51 -10.78 3.88
N VAL A 251 -13.87 -11.72 3.21
CA VAL A 251 -14.53 -12.85 2.51
C VAL A 251 -15.33 -13.72 3.48
N TYR A 252 -14.73 -14.12 4.60
CA TYR A 252 -15.39 -14.92 5.63
C TYR A 252 -16.69 -14.25 6.13
N HIS A 253 -16.60 -12.98 6.54
CA HIS A 253 -17.74 -12.29 7.13
C HIS A 253 -18.83 -11.88 6.14
N THR A 254 -18.49 -11.61 4.89
CA THR A 254 -19.45 -11.08 3.91
C THR A 254 -20.03 -12.13 2.96
N LEU A 255 -19.28 -13.20 2.73
CA LEU A 255 -19.67 -14.30 1.84
C LEU A 255 -19.95 -15.61 2.59
N GLY A 256 -19.52 -15.73 3.86
CA GLY A 256 -19.66 -16.95 4.65
C GLY A 256 -18.73 -18.08 4.19
N ASP A 257 -17.59 -17.76 3.58
CA ASP A 257 -16.66 -18.77 3.04
C ASP A 257 -15.74 -19.31 4.14
N GLU A 258 -16.04 -20.50 4.64
CA GLU A 258 -15.26 -21.17 5.69
C GLU A 258 -13.82 -21.53 5.26
N ARG A 259 -13.54 -21.61 3.95
CA ARG A 259 -12.17 -21.81 3.46
C ARG A 259 -11.28 -20.63 3.85
N ALA A 260 -11.84 -19.41 3.83
CA ALA A 260 -11.13 -18.20 4.24
C ALA A 260 -10.75 -18.26 5.73
N LEU A 261 -11.66 -18.71 6.61
CA LEU A 261 -11.36 -18.89 8.03
C LEU A 261 -10.26 -19.93 8.26
N ALA A 262 -10.31 -21.06 7.54
CA ALA A 262 -9.29 -22.11 7.61
C ALA A 262 -7.92 -21.56 7.18
N ALA A 263 -7.86 -20.80 6.08
CA ALA A 263 -6.64 -20.17 5.60
C ALA A 263 -6.07 -19.13 6.57
N ILE A 264 -6.94 -18.32 7.22
CA ILE A 264 -6.51 -17.37 8.26
C ILE A 264 -5.86 -18.11 9.43
N ARG A 265 -6.50 -19.19 9.94
CA ARG A 265 -5.96 -19.99 11.04
C ARG A 265 -4.59 -20.56 10.69
N LYS A 266 -4.42 -21.04 9.45
CA LYS A 266 -3.16 -21.56 8.93
C LYS A 266 -2.10 -20.43 8.84
N ALA A 267 -2.48 -19.24 8.37
CA ALA A 267 -1.59 -18.10 8.27
C ALA A 267 -1.06 -17.62 9.63
N MET A 268 -1.85 -17.75 10.69
CA MET A 268 -1.43 -17.34 12.02
C MET A 268 -0.21 -18.12 12.51
N GLU A 269 0.00 -19.36 12.04
CA GLU A 269 1.10 -20.24 12.48
C GLU A 269 2.45 -19.81 11.93
N ILE A 270 2.51 -19.17 10.76
CA ILE A 270 3.78 -18.81 10.12
C ILE A 270 4.53 -17.71 10.87
N PHE A 271 3.83 -16.83 11.59
CA PHE A 271 4.45 -15.73 12.32
C PHE A 271 5.33 -16.21 13.49
N PRO A 272 4.83 -17.04 14.45
CA PRO A 272 5.69 -17.58 15.48
C PRO A 272 6.74 -18.56 14.92
N ALA A 273 6.43 -19.29 13.83
CA ALA A 273 7.36 -20.27 13.25
C ALA A 273 8.58 -19.63 12.60
N THR A 274 8.46 -18.42 12.07
CA THR A 274 9.56 -17.67 11.43
C THR A 274 10.25 -16.69 12.36
N GLN A 275 9.73 -16.47 13.57
CA GLN A 275 10.40 -15.63 14.57
C GLN A 275 11.75 -16.21 14.95
N GLN A 276 12.83 -15.42 14.75
CA GLN A 276 14.16 -15.87 15.11
C GLN A 276 14.31 -16.06 16.63
N PRO A 277 15.23 -16.94 17.08
CA PRO A 277 15.50 -17.12 18.51
C PRO A 277 16.19 -15.90 19.12
N ALA A 278 16.08 -15.73 20.44
CA ALA A 278 16.88 -14.77 21.17
C ALA A 278 18.38 -15.05 20.96
N PRO A 279 19.25 -14.04 20.90
CA PRO A 279 18.96 -12.63 21.21
C PRO A 279 18.40 -11.79 20.05
N GLN A 280 18.20 -12.34 18.86
CA GLN A 280 17.74 -11.64 17.67
C GLN A 280 16.28 -11.99 17.32
N ALA A 281 15.36 -11.83 18.25
CA ALA A 281 13.99 -12.31 18.18
C ALA A 281 13.09 -11.56 17.15
N GLY A 282 13.64 -11.20 16.00
CA GLY A 282 12.98 -10.48 14.91
C GLY A 282 12.62 -11.36 13.71
N TRP A 283 12.24 -10.72 12.61
CA TRP A 283 11.92 -11.33 11.32
C TRP A 283 12.68 -10.67 10.18
N SER A 284 12.95 -11.43 9.13
CA SER A 284 13.39 -10.95 7.83
C SER A 284 12.22 -10.41 7.00
N LEU A 285 12.50 -9.69 5.91
CA LEU A 285 11.49 -9.32 4.91
C LEU A 285 10.86 -10.55 4.29
N GLN A 286 11.68 -11.56 4.03
CA GLN A 286 11.27 -12.83 3.44
C GLN A 286 11.92 -14.01 4.14
N HIS A 287 11.27 -15.17 4.05
CA HIS A 287 11.74 -16.43 4.60
C HIS A 287 11.63 -17.55 3.57
N HIS A 288 12.58 -18.48 3.58
CA HIS A 288 12.54 -19.65 2.71
C HIS A 288 11.27 -20.47 2.98
N HIS A 289 10.55 -20.83 1.95
CA HIS A 289 9.22 -21.44 2.07
C HIS A 289 9.21 -22.85 2.69
N GLU A 290 10.34 -23.56 2.68
CA GLU A 290 10.48 -24.89 3.28
C GLU A 290 11.20 -24.84 4.63
N THR A 291 12.37 -24.17 4.69
CA THR A 291 13.21 -24.17 5.88
C THR A 291 12.84 -23.09 6.89
N LEU A 292 12.02 -22.12 6.50
CA LEU A 292 11.63 -20.94 7.27
C LEU A 292 12.80 -20.03 7.68
N ALA A 293 13.99 -20.27 7.14
CA ALA A 293 15.17 -19.44 7.39
C ALA A 293 14.99 -18.03 6.83
N PRO A 294 15.57 -17.01 7.47
CA PRO A 294 15.65 -15.66 6.89
C PRO A 294 16.31 -15.66 5.53
N MET A 295 15.78 -14.88 4.59
CA MET A 295 16.30 -14.77 3.23
C MET A 295 16.48 -13.30 2.82
N GLY A 296 17.39 -13.05 1.88
CA GLY A 296 17.43 -11.81 1.10
C GLY A 296 16.50 -11.89 -0.10
N ALA A 297 16.22 -10.75 -0.74
CA ALA A 297 15.38 -10.70 -1.94
C ALA A 297 16.08 -9.90 -3.06
N ARG A 298 15.60 -8.69 -3.36
CA ARG A 298 16.22 -7.80 -4.33
C ARG A 298 17.67 -7.47 -3.91
N THR A 299 18.50 -7.04 -4.84
CA THR A 299 19.92 -6.74 -4.55
C THR A 299 20.12 -5.69 -3.45
N TYR A 300 19.13 -4.82 -3.25
CA TYR A 300 19.09 -3.84 -2.14
C TYR A 300 18.31 -4.32 -0.90
N GLU A 301 17.89 -5.58 -0.86
CA GLU A 301 17.24 -6.25 0.28
C GLU A 301 18.13 -7.41 0.76
N PRO A 302 19.19 -7.11 1.51
CA PRO A 302 20.18 -8.12 1.88
C PRO A 302 19.58 -9.13 2.87
N LEU A 303 20.15 -10.35 2.91
CA LEU A 303 19.86 -11.30 3.98
C LEU A 303 20.12 -10.65 5.34
N SER A 304 19.06 -10.36 6.07
CA SER A 304 19.07 -9.59 7.32
C SER A 304 17.74 -9.74 8.06
N LEU A 305 17.69 -9.36 9.33
CA LEU A 305 16.43 -9.07 10.00
C LEU A 305 16.01 -7.62 9.69
N ALA A 306 14.71 -7.37 9.60
CA ALA A 306 14.17 -6.06 9.29
C ALA A 306 13.37 -5.50 10.48
N THR A 307 13.76 -4.31 10.94
CA THR A 307 13.16 -3.72 12.15
C THR A 307 11.69 -3.35 11.96
N HIS A 308 11.31 -2.85 10.77
CA HIS A 308 9.91 -2.49 10.47
C HIS A 308 9.03 -3.73 10.29
N THR A 309 9.53 -4.77 9.63
CA THR A 309 8.83 -6.06 9.53
C THR A 309 8.63 -6.68 10.92
N THR A 310 9.66 -6.62 11.78
CA THR A 310 9.54 -7.08 13.16
C THR A 310 8.46 -6.32 13.92
N ALA A 311 8.46 -4.99 13.86
CA ALA A 311 7.41 -4.18 14.49
C ALA A 311 6.01 -4.52 13.95
N GLY A 312 5.94 -4.76 12.64
CA GLY A 312 4.78 -5.23 11.94
C GLY A 312 4.26 -6.56 12.47
N ASN A 313 5.10 -7.56 12.50
CA ASN A 313 4.73 -8.91 12.94
C ASN A 313 4.39 -8.99 14.43
N ILE A 314 5.08 -8.21 15.28
CA ILE A 314 4.70 -8.06 16.71
C ILE A 314 3.24 -7.61 16.84
N ALA A 315 2.85 -6.59 16.10
CA ALA A 315 1.50 -6.07 16.19
C ALA A 315 0.47 -7.08 15.63
N GLN A 316 0.79 -7.83 14.57
CA GLN A 316 -0.05 -8.90 14.02
C GLN A 316 -0.18 -10.07 15.00
N MET A 317 0.90 -10.47 15.66
CA MET A 317 0.88 -11.47 16.73
C MET A 317 -0.02 -11.04 17.90
N MET A 318 -0.02 -9.76 18.27
CA MET A 318 -0.95 -9.23 19.26
C MET A 318 -2.40 -9.25 18.79
N ASP A 319 -2.68 -9.05 17.50
CA ASP A 319 -4.02 -9.25 16.92
C ASP A 319 -4.44 -10.71 17.03
N PHE A 320 -3.57 -11.66 16.72
CA PHE A 320 -3.87 -13.10 16.85
C PHE A 320 -4.19 -13.50 18.29
N TYR A 321 -3.44 -12.96 19.25
CA TYR A 321 -3.78 -13.16 20.66
C TYR A 321 -5.17 -12.60 20.99
N GLN A 322 -5.46 -11.40 20.54
CA GLN A 322 -6.78 -10.78 20.76
C GLN A 322 -7.92 -11.60 20.14
N TRP A 323 -7.65 -12.26 19.00
CA TRP A 323 -8.66 -13.06 18.30
C TRP A 323 -8.86 -14.46 18.90
N THR A 324 -7.82 -15.06 19.48
CA THR A 324 -7.84 -16.47 19.93
C THR A 324 -7.72 -16.63 21.43
N GLY A 325 -7.18 -15.66 22.15
CA GLY A 325 -6.79 -15.79 23.54
C GLY A 325 -5.65 -16.80 23.78
N GLU A 326 -4.93 -17.20 22.72
CA GLU A 326 -3.86 -18.19 22.79
C GLU A 326 -2.52 -17.51 23.09
N ARG A 327 -1.97 -17.74 24.30
CA ARG A 327 -0.76 -17.06 24.79
C ARG A 327 0.48 -17.26 23.91
N ARG A 328 0.56 -18.35 23.16
CA ARG A 328 1.67 -18.63 22.23
C ARG A 328 1.91 -17.51 21.22
N PHE A 329 0.88 -16.70 20.90
CA PHE A 329 1.02 -15.55 20.00
C PHE A 329 1.66 -14.33 20.66
N ILE A 330 1.70 -14.24 21.98
CA ILE A 330 2.30 -13.08 22.67
C ILE A 330 3.45 -13.45 23.60
N GLU A 331 3.70 -14.73 23.86
CA GLU A 331 4.71 -15.15 24.84
C GLU A 331 6.13 -14.71 24.48
N ARG A 332 6.46 -14.64 23.17
CA ARG A 332 7.76 -14.21 22.68
C ARG A 332 7.81 -12.75 22.20
N VAL A 333 6.70 -12.02 22.28
CA VAL A 333 6.65 -10.57 21.96
C VAL A 333 7.62 -9.74 22.83
N PRO A 334 7.77 -9.99 24.15
CA PRO A 334 8.75 -9.26 24.96
C PRO A 334 10.19 -9.42 24.47
N GLU A 335 10.58 -10.58 23.95
CA GLU A 335 11.93 -10.81 23.38
C GLU A 335 12.16 -9.91 22.16
N ALA A 336 11.16 -9.83 21.25
CA ALA A 336 11.24 -9.01 20.05
C ALA A 336 11.24 -7.50 20.38
N LEU A 337 10.43 -7.08 21.35
CA LEU A 337 10.43 -5.68 21.84
C LEU A 337 11.78 -5.31 22.48
N ALA A 338 12.37 -6.20 23.29
CA ALA A 338 13.69 -5.97 23.89
C ALA A 338 14.79 -5.90 22.82
N TRP A 339 14.70 -6.74 21.78
CA TRP A 339 15.62 -6.68 20.65
C TRP A 339 15.52 -5.34 19.91
N LEU A 340 14.31 -4.86 19.58
CA LEU A 340 14.10 -3.56 18.96
C LEU A 340 14.64 -2.41 19.83
N ASP A 341 14.44 -2.44 21.15
CA ASP A 341 14.99 -1.42 22.07
C ASP A 341 16.53 -1.35 21.99
N GLY A 342 17.18 -2.52 21.91
CA GLY A 342 18.63 -2.61 21.78
C GLY A 342 19.18 -2.05 20.46
N LEU A 343 18.33 -1.90 19.44
CA LEU A 343 18.68 -1.36 18.12
C LEU A 343 18.37 0.13 17.96
N ARG A 344 17.71 0.73 18.95
CA ARG A 344 17.37 2.16 18.88
C ARG A 344 18.65 3.00 18.89
N LEU A 345 18.81 3.81 17.86
CA LEU A 345 19.94 4.73 17.73
C LEU A 345 19.87 5.83 18.79
N ARG A 346 21.01 6.16 19.38
CA ARG A 346 21.15 7.35 20.21
C ARG A 346 21.02 8.61 19.32
N ASP A 347 20.67 9.74 19.91
CA ASP A 347 20.45 11.00 19.18
C ASP A 347 21.67 11.41 18.32
N ASP A 348 22.89 11.14 18.81
CA ASP A 348 24.14 11.40 18.09
C ASP A 348 24.40 10.45 16.89
N GLN A 349 23.64 9.36 16.79
CA GLN A 349 23.73 8.36 15.71
C GLN A 349 22.61 8.50 14.68
N VAL A 350 21.56 9.30 14.98
CA VAL A 350 20.42 9.48 14.08
C VAL A 350 20.84 10.20 12.81
N GLN A 351 20.69 9.53 11.66
CA GLN A 351 21.05 10.07 10.36
C GLN A 351 19.90 10.85 9.69
N VAL A 352 18.67 10.50 10.02
CA VAL A 352 17.44 11.15 9.50
C VAL A 352 16.53 11.44 10.69
N GLN A 353 16.21 12.71 10.88
CA GLN A 353 15.37 13.14 12.00
C GLN A 353 14.06 12.36 12.07
N GLY A 354 13.71 11.85 13.25
CA GLY A 354 12.52 11.04 13.50
C GLY A 354 12.64 9.58 13.06
N ARG A 355 13.80 9.13 12.52
CA ARG A 355 14.04 7.74 12.14
C ARG A 355 15.15 7.15 12.99
N GLN A 356 14.79 6.47 14.05
CA GLN A 356 15.70 6.02 15.11
C GLN A 356 16.09 4.53 14.98
N TYR A 357 15.67 3.83 13.95
CA TYR A 357 15.96 2.41 13.77
C TYR A 357 16.61 2.14 12.43
N PRO A 358 17.71 1.37 12.36
CA PRO A 358 18.22 0.85 11.09
C PRO A 358 17.18 -0.06 10.46
N THR A 359 17.11 -0.07 9.12
CA THR A 359 16.17 -0.95 8.39
C THR A 359 16.62 -2.41 8.47
N PHE A 360 17.89 -2.67 8.14
CA PHE A 360 18.47 -4.00 8.03
C PHE A 360 19.48 -4.28 9.12
N ILE A 361 19.33 -5.42 9.77
CA ILE A 361 20.21 -5.88 10.86
C ILE A 361 20.85 -7.20 10.47
N GLU A 362 22.16 -7.23 10.50
CA GLU A 362 22.96 -8.43 10.23
C GLU A 362 22.67 -9.52 11.24
N LEU A 363 22.49 -10.74 10.74
CA LEU A 363 22.36 -11.94 11.57
C LEU A 363 23.61 -12.14 12.44
N GLU A 364 23.40 -12.65 13.65
CA GLU A 364 24.42 -12.99 14.65
C GLU A 364 25.13 -11.79 15.31
N THR A 365 25.28 -10.66 14.61
CA THR A 365 26.11 -9.53 15.10
C THR A 365 25.31 -8.34 15.64
N ASN A 366 24.02 -8.20 15.28
CA ASN A 366 23.19 -7.03 15.54
C ASN A 366 23.72 -5.70 14.95
N ARG A 367 24.64 -5.76 13.99
CA ARG A 367 25.12 -4.56 13.30
C ARG A 367 24.14 -4.13 12.21
N ALA A 368 23.98 -2.82 12.07
CA ALA A 368 23.21 -2.28 10.96
C ALA A 368 23.91 -2.53 9.62
N ARG A 369 23.24 -3.15 8.68
CA ARG A 369 23.65 -3.27 7.28
C ARG A 369 23.17 -2.06 6.52
N ILE A 370 24.09 -1.32 5.91
CA ILE A 370 23.81 -0.12 5.12
C ILE A 370 24.07 -0.43 3.66
N ASN A 371 23.04 -0.24 2.84
CA ASN A 371 23.12 -0.49 1.41
C ASN A 371 23.65 0.75 0.69
N HIS A 372 24.49 0.49 -0.28
CA HIS A 372 25.14 1.46 -1.12
C HIS A 372 24.98 1.08 -2.59
N ARG A 373 25.26 2.03 -3.46
CA ARG A 373 25.31 1.80 -4.88
C ARG A 373 26.48 2.54 -5.51
N ARG A 374 27.11 1.92 -6.48
CA ARG A 374 28.00 2.56 -7.45
C ARG A 374 27.45 2.36 -8.85
N GLY A 375 27.83 3.24 -9.76
CA GLY A 375 27.29 3.28 -11.12
C GLY A 375 26.02 4.12 -11.23
N SER A 376 25.65 4.47 -12.46
CA SER A 376 24.67 5.50 -12.77
C SER A 376 23.43 5.01 -13.51
N ASN A 377 23.42 3.76 -13.95
CA ASN A 377 22.34 3.13 -14.70
C ASN A 377 22.31 1.61 -14.46
N SER A 378 21.36 0.90 -15.05
CA SER A 378 21.22 -0.55 -14.89
C SER A 378 22.40 -1.35 -15.49
N GLY A 379 23.08 -0.84 -16.51
CA GLY A 379 24.23 -1.49 -17.13
C GLY A 379 25.54 -1.33 -16.34
N SER A 380 25.73 -0.20 -15.65
CA SER A 380 26.93 0.12 -14.86
C SER A 380 26.73 0.01 -13.36
N GLY A 381 25.49 -0.20 -12.90
CA GLY A 381 25.12 -0.13 -11.50
C GLY A 381 25.36 -1.42 -10.75
N GLU A 382 25.83 -1.30 -9.52
CA GLU A 382 26.02 -2.42 -8.61
C GLU A 382 25.63 -2.02 -7.20
N TYR A 383 24.74 -2.80 -6.57
CA TYR A 383 24.45 -2.67 -5.15
C TYR A 383 25.45 -3.45 -4.33
N TYR A 384 25.82 -2.87 -3.19
CA TYR A 384 26.63 -3.51 -2.17
C TYR A 384 26.23 -3.01 -0.80
N TRP A 385 26.62 -3.70 0.25
CA TRP A 385 26.36 -3.28 1.62
C TRP A 385 27.66 -3.27 2.45
N ASN A 386 27.68 -2.42 3.46
CA ASN A 386 28.71 -2.37 4.49
C ASN A 386 28.14 -1.76 5.78
N TYR A 387 28.98 -1.25 6.66
CA TYR A 387 28.58 -0.62 7.93
C TYR A 387 28.79 0.90 7.93
N ASP A 388 29.16 1.49 6.81
CA ASP A 388 29.36 2.92 6.69
C ASP A 388 27.99 3.62 6.53
N VAL A 389 27.66 4.47 7.47
CA VAL A 389 26.40 5.24 7.44
C VAL A 389 26.42 6.41 6.46
N ARG A 390 27.61 6.72 5.90
CA ARG A 390 27.74 7.81 4.95
C ARG A 390 27.32 7.36 3.56
N ARG A 391 26.56 8.22 2.88
CA ARG A 391 26.18 8.03 1.48
C ARG A 391 25.44 6.69 1.18
N PRO A 392 24.40 6.34 1.97
CA PRO A 392 23.58 5.16 1.68
C PRO A 392 22.74 5.40 0.42
N ILE A 393 22.14 4.32 -0.10
CA ILE A 393 21.10 4.47 -1.12
C ILE A 393 19.91 5.28 -0.57
N THR A 394 19.25 6.03 -1.43
CA THR A 394 18.20 6.98 -1.04
C THR A 394 16.80 6.55 -1.46
N HIS A 395 16.66 5.69 -2.45
CA HIS A 395 15.35 5.20 -2.92
C HIS A 395 14.73 4.15 -1.99
N TYR A 396 15.55 3.37 -1.28
CA TYR A 396 15.12 2.41 -0.28
C TYR A 396 15.63 2.84 1.10
N SER A 397 14.72 3.21 1.99
CA SER A 397 15.12 3.83 3.26
C SER A 397 15.96 2.91 4.14
N GLN A 398 17.16 3.37 4.51
CA GLN A 398 18.05 2.67 5.44
C GLN A 398 17.67 2.90 6.91
N TRP A 399 16.72 3.79 7.17
CA TRP A 399 16.30 4.19 8.52
C TRP A 399 14.79 4.20 8.64
N ARG A 400 14.26 3.75 9.79
CA ARG A 400 12.82 3.64 10.04
C ARG A 400 12.41 4.44 11.28
N ALA A 401 11.20 5.00 11.23
CA ALA A 401 10.49 5.54 12.37
C ALA A 401 9.56 4.45 12.92
N LEU A 402 9.85 3.93 14.10
CA LEU A 402 9.04 2.91 14.77
C LEU A 402 8.57 3.43 16.12
N ASN A 403 7.32 3.17 16.46
CA ASN A 403 6.77 3.48 17.78
C ASN A 403 6.76 2.20 18.66
N VAL A 404 7.94 1.78 19.10
CA VAL A 404 8.12 0.58 19.93
C VAL A 404 7.44 0.75 21.29
N ASP A 405 7.39 1.98 21.82
CA ASP A 405 6.74 2.27 23.10
C ASP A 405 5.22 1.99 23.00
N ALA A 406 4.56 2.41 21.93
CA ALA A 406 3.14 2.10 21.71
C ALA A 406 2.88 0.58 21.53
N LEU A 407 3.79 -0.16 20.90
CA LEU A 407 3.70 -1.61 20.83
C LEU A 407 3.79 -2.25 22.22
N ARG A 408 4.70 -1.76 23.06
CA ARG A 408 4.86 -2.21 24.44
C ARG A 408 3.62 -1.91 25.30
N GLU A 409 3.09 -0.70 25.19
CA GLU A 409 1.84 -0.33 25.89
C GLU A 409 0.68 -1.24 25.47
N ARG A 410 0.56 -1.51 24.16
CA ARG A 410 -0.45 -2.44 23.64
C ARG A 410 -0.25 -3.85 24.19
N TYR A 411 0.98 -4.37 24.19
CA TYR A 411 1.30 -5.67 24.77
C TYR A 411 0.89 -5.76 26.24
N ASN A 412 1.30 -4.78 27.07
CA ASN A 412 0.99 -4.75 28.50
C ASN A 412 -0.52 -4.75 28.77
N ARG A 413 -1.26 -3.97 28.00
CA ARG A 413 -2.74 -3.93 28.08
C ARG A 413 -3.33 -5.31 27.73
N LEU A 414 -2.98 -5.89 26.60
CA LEU A 414 -3.51 -7.17 26.14
C LEU A 414 -3.13 -8.33 27.09
N ALA A 415 -1.89 -8.35 27.59
CA ALA A 415 -1.42 -9.40 28.49
C ALA A 415 -2.16 -9.41 29.84
N SER A 416 -2.74 -8.27 30.25
CA SER A 416 -3.54 -8.14 31.48
C SER A 416 -5.05 -8.27 31.25
N GLU A 417 -5.51 -8.31 30.00
CA GLU A 417 -6.94 -8.33 29.67
C GLU A 417 -7.56 -9.72 29.92
N ASN A 418 -8.83 -9.74 30.32
CA ASN A 418 -9.58 -10.98 30.50
C ASN A 418 -9.78 -11.70 29.16
N ARG A 419 -9.50 -13.02 29.13
CA ARG A 419 -9.58 -13.83 27.91
C ARG A 419 -10.98 -13.83 27.29
N ASP A 420 -12.05 -13.93 28.10
CA ASP A 420 -13.41 -13.96 27.57
C ASP A 420 -13.81 -12.63 26.94
N ALA A 421 -13.31 -11.50 27.49
CA ALA A 421 -13.49 -10.18 26.91
C ALA A 421 -12.75 -10.02 25.55
N LEU A 422 -11.58 -10.63 25.39
CA LEU A 422 -10.87 -10.71 24.10
C LEU A 422 -11.69 -11.50 23.08
N LEU A 423 -12.12 -12.72 23.46
CA LEU A 423 -12.86 -13.62 22.56
C LEU A 423 -14.22 -13.07 22.14
N ALA A 424 -14.89 -12.29 22.98
CA ALA A 424 -16.17 -11.66 22.66
C ALA A 424 -16.04 -10.66 21.48
N ARG A 425 -14.84 -10.14 21.23
CA ARG A 425 -14.53 -9.18 20.14
C ARG A 425 -13.78 -9.82 18.96
N SER A 426 -13.59 -11.14 19.01
CA SER A 426 -12.82 -11.85 18.00
C SER A 426 -13.48 -11.81 16.63
N PRO A 427 -12.80 -11.37 15.57
CA PRO A 427 -13.32 -11.44 14.21
C PRO A 427 -13.35 -12.88 13.66
N LEU A 428 -12.77 -13.85 14.35
CA LEU A 428 -12.86 -15.27 13.98
C LEU A 428 -14.21 -15.90 14.38
N ASN A 429 -15.05 -15.16 15.09
CA ASN A 429 -16.38 -15.61 15.47
C ASN A 429 -17.39 -15.18 14.39
N ALA A 430 -18.13 -16.12 13.80
CA ALA A 430 -19.16 -15.85 12.80
C ALA A 430 -20.27 -14.91 13.31
N GLN A 431 -20.47 -14.84 14.63
CA GLN A 431 -21.46 -13.95 15.28
C GLN A 431 -20.85 -12.58 15.62
N ALA A 432 -19.56 -12.35 15.34
CA ALA A 432 -18.95 -11.04 15.56
C ALA A 432 -19.67 -9.97 14.73
N ASN A 433 -19.86 -8.80 15.34
CA ASN A 433 -20.41 -7.65 14.63
C ASN A 433 -19.32 -7.04 13.71
N PHE A 434 -18.86 -7.83 12.74
CA PHE A 434 -17.89 -7.38 11.76
C PHE A 434 -18.60 -6.54 10.70
N ARG A 435 -18.12 -5.33 10.51
CA ARG A 435 -18.58 -4.45 9.43
C ARG A 435 -17.39 -3.95 8.64
N LEU A 436 -17.53 -3.93 7.32
CA LEU A 436 -16.57 -3.25 6.48
C LEU A 436 -16.56 -1.76 6.83
N PRO A 437 -15.40 -1.09 6.78
CA PRO A 437 -15.32 0.37 6.82
C PRO A 437 -16.27 0.97 5.77
N ARG A 438 -16.94 2.05 6.12
CA ARG A 438 -17.81 2.76 5.19
C ARG A 438 -17.01 3.34 4.03
N PHE A 439 -15.86 3.93 4.36
CA PHE A 439 -14.93 4.50 3.40
C PHE A 439 -13.57 3.80 3.49
N PHE A 440 -12.97 3.51 2.36
CA PHE A 440 -11.68 2.85 2.29
C PHE A 440 -10.53 3.82 2.03
N THR A 441 -10.77 4.85 1.21
CA THR A 441 -9.74 5.83 0.86
C THR A 441 -9.42 6.82 1.98
N THR A 442 -10.24 6.89 3.02
CA THR A 442 -9.97 7.68 4.23
C THR A 442 -9.32 6.87 5.33
N ASP A 443 -9.62 5.57 5.44
CA ASP A 443 -9.34 4.80 6.64
C ASP A 443 -8.33 3.65 6.41
N THR A 444 -8.21 3.13 5.19
CA THR A 444 -7.51 1.85 4.97
C THR A 444 -6.43 1.87 3.90
N ILE A 445 -6.38 2.86 3.04
CA ILE A 445 -5.49 2.88 1.87
C ILE A 445 -4.52 4.07 1.96
N ASP A 446 -3.23 3.78 1.77
CA ASP A 446 -2.21 4.82 1.58
C ASP A 446 -2.29 5.33 0.13
N VAL A 447 -2.49 6.64 -0.03
CA VAL A 447 -2.61 7.28 -1.34
C VAL A 447 -1.36 8.07 -1.75
N SER A 448 -0.27 7.93 -0.99
CA SER A 448 1.00 8.55 -1.39
C SER A 448 1.59 7.90 -2.64
N ASP A 449 2.25 8.69 -3.47
CA ASP A 449 2.96 8.20 -4.65
C ASP A 449 4.40 8.76 -4.73
N LEU A 450 5.21 8.24 -5.65
CA LEU A 450 6.58 8.69 -5.86
C LEU A 450 6.67 9.95 -6.73
N ASN A 451 5.63 10.28 -7.47
CA ASN A 451 5.67 11.28 -8.53
C ASN A 451 5.21 12.68 -8.07
N SER A 452 4.54 12.77 -6.92
CA SER A 452 4.02 14.02 -6.38
C SER A 452 4.33 14.19 -4.89
N THR A 453 4.04 15.36 -4.35
CA THR A 453 4.19 15.65 -2.91
C THR A 453 3.00 15.18 -2.07
N VAL A 454 2.06 14.46 -2.66
CA VAL A 454 0.88 13.97 -1.97
C VAL A 454 1.30 12.89 -0.97
N GLY A 455 1.09 13.17 0.30
CA GLY A 455 1.33 12.23 1.39
C GLY A 455 0.15 11.32 1.65
N ALA A 456 0.28 10.45 2.63
CA ALA A 456 -0.84 9.63 3.12
C ALA A 456 -2.07 10.49 3.41
N GLY A 457 -3.24 9.99 3.02
CA GLY A 457 -4.53 10.65 3.27
C GLY A 457 -4.76 10.91 4.76
N THR A 458 -5.63 11.87 5.04
CA THR A 458 -6.02 12.15 6.43
C THR A 458 -7.42 11.62 6.67
N THR A 459 -7.63 11.03 7.85
CA THR A 459 -8.94 10.57 8.32
C THR A 459 -9.75 11.70 8.96
N GLU A 460 -9.17 12.89 9.08
CA GLU A 460 -9.82 14.04 9.73
C GLU A 460 -10.79 14.74 8.80
N ARG A 461 -11.96 15.10 9.34
CA ARG A 461 -12.93 15.92 8.63
C ARG A 461 -12.33 17.30 8.34
N PRO A 462 -12.32 17.77 7.07
CA PRO A 462 -11.72 19.05 6.73
C PRO A 462 -12.51 20.23 7.33
N THR A 463 -11.81 21.33 7.58
CA THR A 463 -12.45 22.60 7.94
C THR A 463 -13.23 23.19 6.76
N GLY A 464 -14.21 24.06 7.02
CA GLY A 464 -14.95 24.76 5.96
C GLY A 464 -14.04 25.56 5.03
N GLU A 465 -12.97 26.17 5.57
CA GLU A 465 -11.95 26.88 4.78
C GLU A 465 -11.23 25.95 3.81
N ARG A 466 -10.81 24.77 4.28
CA ARG A 466 -10.18 23.76 3.41
C ARG A 466 -11.13 23.26 2.32
N VAL A 467 -12.40 23.10 2.62
CA VAL A 467 -13.42 22.73 1.61
C VAL A 467 -13.57 23.82 0.55
N MET A 468 -13.63 25.09 0.95
CA MET A 468 -13.69 26.23 0.00
C MET A 468 -12.44 26.31 -0.86
N GLU A 469 -11.26 26.11 -0.28
CA GLU A 469 -9.99 26.05 -1.01
C GLU A 469 -10.01 24.93 -2.07
N LEU A 470 -10.40 23.72 -1.71
CA LEU A 470 -10.51 22.59 -2.64
C LEU A 470 -11.51 22.85 -3.76
N ASN A 471 -12.67 23.47 -3.44
CA ASN A 471 -13.67 23.80 -4.44
C ASN A 471 -13.14 24.85 -5.44
N SER A 472 -12.44 25.87 -4.96
CA SER A 472 -11.94 26.97 -5.81
C SER A 472 -10.68 26.62 -6.59
N SER A 473 -9.86 25.67 -6.10
CA SER A 473 -8.62 25.24 -6.76
C SER A 473 -8.82 24.20 -7.87
N LEU A 474 -10.03 23.62 -8.01
CA LEU A 474 -10.35 22.79 -9.17
C LEU A 474 -10.37 23.65 -10.42
N ASN A 475 -9.50 23.35 -11.40
CA ASN A 475 -9.41 24.16 -12.62
C ASN A 475 -10.64 24.03 -13.54
N ALA A 476 -10.67 24.82 -14.59
CA ALA A 476 -11.79 24.83 -15.54
C ALA A 476 -12.00 23.48 -16.26
N GLU A 477 -10.94 22.72 -16.46
CA GLU A 477 -10.97 21.39 -17.07
C GLU A 477 -11.54 20.30 -16.14
N GLY A 478 -11.43 20.47 -14.82
CA GLY A 478 -11.99 19.55 -13.82
C GLY A 478 -10.94 18.72 -13.07
N TYR A 479 -9.70 19.17 -12.98
CA TYR A 479 -8.68 18.53 -12.14
C TYR A 479 -7.96 19.54 -11.26
N TRP A 480 -7.28 19.07 -10.22
CA TRP A 480 -6.40 19.88 -9.38
C TRP A 480 -4.98 19.84 -9.96
N PRO A 481 -4.49 20.98 -10.53
CA PRO A 481 -3.13 21.05 -11.03
C PRO A 481 -2.13 20.72 -9.91
N THR A 482 -1.34 19.67 -10.10
CA THR A 482 -0.46 19.14 -9.07
C THR A 482 0.98 19.15 -9.56
N PRO A 483 1.95 19.65 -8.77
CA PRO A 483 3.36 19.53 -9.09
C PRO A 483 3.79 18.06 -9.11
N LEU A 484 4.32 17.59 -10.23
CA LEU A 484 4.96 16.29 -10.36
C LEU A 484 6.43 16.44 -10.01
N THR A 485 6.82 16.02 -8.82
CA THR A 485 8.14 16.25 -8.21
C THR A 485 9.14 15.14 -8.50
N ALA A 486 8.67 14.01 -8.97
CA ALA A 486 9.52 12.92 -9.44
C ALA A 486 8.99 12.38 -10.78
N THR A 487 9.87 12.29 -11.76
CA THR A 487 9.61 11.73 -13.08
C THR A 487 10.83 10.93 -13.54
N SER A 488 10.65 10.05 -14.52
CA SER A 488 11.76 9.29 -15.10
C SER A 488 12.33 9.98 -16.35
N ASN A 489 13.58 9.64 -16.71
CA ASN A 489 14.07 9.92 -18.04
C ASN A 489 13.30 9.07 -19.07
N PRO A 490 13.05 9.57 -20.28
CA PRO A 490 12.61 8.73 -21.39
C PRO A 490 13.63 7.63 -21.70
N TYR A 491 13.14 6.48 -22.13
CA TYR A 491 14.03 5.40 -22.56
C TYR A 491 14.92 5.85 -23.73
N ALA A 492 16.22 5.76 -23.57
CA ALA A 492 17.24 6.24 -24.51
C ALA A 492 18.04 5.11 -25.22
N GLY A 493 17.59 3.85 -25.09
CA GLY A 493 18.30 2.67 -25.58
C GLY A 493 19.08 1.93 -24.50
N GLU A 494 19.86 0.93 -24.87
CA GLU A 494 20.65 0.13 -23.93
C GLU A 494 21.70 1.00 -23.21
N PRO A 495 21.77 0.93 -21.87
CA PRO A 495 22.74 1.71 -21.11
C PRO A 495 24.16 1.18 -21.31
N PRO A 496 25.20 2.06 -21.31
CA PRO A 496 26.58 1.63 -21.38
C PRO A 496 26.99 0.88 -20.10
N ALA A 497 27.85 -0.12 -20.26
CA ALA A 497 28.39 -0.86 -19.12
C ALA A 497 29.32 -0.01 -18.21
N ALA A 498 29.92 1.06 -18.74
CA ALA A 498 30.74 1.99 -17.96
C ALA A 498 29.86 3.09 -17.33
N ALA A 499 30.14 3.40 -16.06
CA ALA A 499 29.46 4.50 -15.38
C ALA A 499 29.75 5.84 -16.08
N SER A 500 28.73 6.71 -16.18
CA SER A 500 28.90 8.10 -16.58
C SER A 500 29.68 8.86 -15.51
N GLU A 501 30.38 9.93 -15.92
CA GLU A 501 31.03 10.83 -14.96
C GLU A 501 30.00 11.50 -14.05
N GLY A 502 30.32 11.60 -12.77
CA GLY A 502 29.47 12.23 -11.76
C GLY A 502 29.38 11.45 -10.45
N ASP A 503 28.78 12.07 -9.46
CA ASP A 503 28.52 11.45 -8.16
C ASP A 503 27.09 10.90 -8.10
N PHE A 504 26.93 9.64 -8.41
CA PHE A 504 25.64 8.94 -8.40
C PHE A 504 25.41 8.09 -7.14
N ALA A 505 26.34 8.08 -6.18
CA ALA A 505 26.25 7.20 -5.02
C ALA A 505 25.07 7.50 -4.09
N GLN A 506 24.67 8.79 -4.00
CA GLN A 506 23.54 9.22 -3.17
C GLN A 506 22.37 9.74 -4.00
N THR A 507 22.43 9.58 -5.32
CA THR A 507 21.49 10.27 -6.16
C THR A 507 20.14 9.58 -6.20
N LEU A 508 19.12 10.37 -6.10
CA LEU A 508 17.77 10.06 -6.57
C LEU A 508 17.70 10.14 -8.10
N VAL A 509 18.81 10.50 -8.75
CA VAL A 509 18.92 10.70 -10.19
C VAL A 509 20.05 9.84 -10.69
N GLY A 510 19.77 8.87 -11.56
CA GLY A 510 20.76 8.20 -12.40
C GLY A 510 21.21 9.08 -13.56
N ASP A 511 21.89 8.51 -14.52
CA ASP A 511 22.17 9.17 -15.79
C ASP A 511 20.95 9.14 -16.73
N ARG A 512 21.12 9.63 -17.97
CA ARG A 512 20.04 9.69 -18.97
C ARG A 512 19.46 8.32 -19.38
N PHE A 513 20.11 7.23 -19.06
CA PHE A 513 19.66 5.85 -19.35
C PHE A 513 18.84 5.26 -18.21
N ASP A 514 18.88 5.86 -17.02
CA ASP A 514 18.06 5.42 -15.89
C ASP A 514 16.61 5.89 -16.09
N THR A 515 15.70 4.95 -16.27
CA THR A 515 14.26 5.21 -16.41
C THR A 515 13.50 5.12 -15.10
N SER A 516 14.19 4.92 -13.97
CA SER A 516 13.55 4.98 -12.64
C SER A 516 13.08 6.41 -12.34
N PRO A 517 12.00 6.60 -11.57
CA PRO A 517 11.60 7.92 -11.10
C PRO A 517 12.69 8.54 -10.22
N TYR A 518 12.87 9.83 -10.32
CA TYR A 518 13.80 10.61 -9.52
C TYR A 518 13.24 11.98 -9.21
N VAL A 519 13.69 12.60 -8.13
CA VAL A 519 13.28 13.95 -7.77
C VAL A 519 13.75 14.93 -8.85
N THR A 520 12.81 15.61 -9.49
CA THR A 520 13.10 16.62 -10.50
C THR A 520 13.46 17.95 -9.83
N GLN A 521 14.46 18.65 -10.40
CA GLN A 521 14.81 20.00 -9.95
C GLN A 521 13.79 21.05 -10.41
N THR A 522 13.05 20.78 -11.48
CA THR A 522 12.02 21.66 -12.04
C THR A 522 10.73 20.86 -12.16
N PRO A 523 9.88 20.88 -11.12
CA PRO A 523 8.60 20.19 -11.16
C PRO A 523 7.72 20.72 -12.30
N VAL A 524 7.07 19.80 -13.03
CA VAL A 524 6.04 20.14 -14.00
C VAL A 524 4.67 20.01 -13.35
N THR A 525 3.75 20.90 -13.71
CA THR A 525 2.36 20.78 -13.26
C THR A 525 1.64 19.76 -14.14
N GLY A 526 1.00 18.80 -13.50
CA GLY A 526 0.31 17.71 -14.15
C GLY A 526 -0.97 17.30 -13.43
N ILE A 527 -1.44 16.09 -13.75
CA ILE A 527 -2.58 15.44 -13.13
C ILE A 527 -2.03 14.33 -12.23
N SER A 528 -2.37 14.36 -10.93
CA SER A 528 -2.01 13.30 -9.98
C SER A 528 -3.24 12.55 -9.54
N THR A 529 -3.24 11.21 -9.71
CA THR A 529 -4.28 10.31 -9.21
C THR A 529 -4.31 10.33 -7.67
N ALA A 530 -3.14 10.40 -7.02
CA ALA A 530 -3.06 10.54 -5.56
C ALA A 530 -3.72 11.83 -5.07
N ALA A 531 -3.42 12.97 -5.71
CA ALA A 531 -4.05 14.26 -5.37
C ALA A 531 -5.57 14.24 -5.61
N PHE A 532 -6.01 13.61 -6.70
CA PHE A 532 -7.44 13.41 -6.97
C PHE A 532 -8.09 12.62 -5.84
N ILE A 533 -7.53 11.47 -5.45
CA ILE A 533 -8.07 10.64 -4.39
C ILE A 533 -8.10 11.39 -3.06
N GLN A 534 -7.01 12.04 -2.67
CA GLN A 534 -6.90 12.74 -1.40
C GLN A 534 -7.88 13.93 -1.30
N ASN A 535 -7.97 14.74 -2.36
CA ASN A 535 -8.88 15.88 -2.39
C ASN A 535 -10.35 15.43 -2.38
N MET A 536 -10.68 14.40 -3.16
CA MET A 536 -12.02 13.82 -3.18
C MET A 536 -12.40 13.21 -1.83
N SER A 537 -11.48 12.50 -1.15
CA SER A 537 -11.70 11.93 0.18
C SER A 537 -11.96 13.02 1.23
N SER A 538 -11.23 14.14 1.15
CA SER A 538 -11.48 15.31 2.01
C SER A 538 -12.88 15.91 1.75
N LEU A 539 -13.24 16.13 0.48
CA LEU A 539 -14.56 16.66 0.11
C LEU A 539 -15.68 15.69 0.49
N LEU A 540 -15.47 14.38 0.30
CA LEU A 540 -16.39 13.32 0.68
C LEU A 540 -16.72 13.39 2.18
N LEU A 541 -15.71 13.48 3.05
CA LEU A 541 -15.89 13.60 4.50
C LEU A 541 -16.69 14.86 4.88
N SER A 542 -16.57 15.95 4.10
CA SER A 542 -17.31 17.20 4.35
C SER A 542 -18.82 17.09 4.02
N VAL A 543 -19.20 16.29 3.02
CA VAL A 543 -20.60 16.13 2.59
C VAL A 543 -21.29 14.93 3.22
N ASP A 544 -20.53 14.04 3.86
CA ASP A 544 -21.11 12.88 4.53
C ASP A 544 -21.93 13.29 5.75
N SER A 545 -23.20 12.87 5.77
CA SER A 545 -24.14 13.17 6.86
C SER A 545 -23.97 12.24 8.07
N GLY A 546 -23.17 11.17 7.95
CA GLY A 546 -22.99 10.18 9.02
C GLY A 546 -24.18 9.23 9.23
N GLU A 547 -25.15 9.19 8.26
CA GLU A 547 -26.31 8.31 8.29
C GLU A 547 -26.02 6.89 7.79
#